data_166220fa1010db7b5d7b49fe63707691
#
_entry.id   166220fa1010db7b5d7b49fe63707691
#
_cell.length_a   1.000
_cell.length_b   1.000
_cell.length_c   1.000
_cell.angle_alpha   90.00
_cell.angle_beta   90.00
_cell.angle_gamma   90.00
#
_symmetry.space_group_name_H-M   'P 1'
#
loop_
_entity.id
_entity.type
_entity.pdbx_description
1 polymer ?
#
loop_
_entity_poly.entity_id
_entity_poly.type
_entity_poly.pdbx_seq_one_letter_code
_entity_poly.pdbx_strand_id
1 'polypeptide(L)'
;MSTVDPALLGAYQTAEYVVLDDPPIVFQIGVEHQGLSLLLLSFGAESACFLTAWNPRSEVLSADENLDRQMRLLALIETERLNYFVGRGESSDGTWAEDSYLIFDLDRKTAMQWARTFEQNAWVWVPGVGPAELVITEY
;
A
#
# COMPACT_ATOMS: atom_id res chain seq x y z
N MET A 1 2.85 2.35 -21.44
CA MET A 1 1.79 1.72 -20.65
C MET A 1 2.33 0.46 -20.00
N SER A 2 2.16 0.36 -18.70
CA SER A 2 2.62 -0.79 -17.93
C SER A 2 1.61 -1.94 -18.05
N THR A 3 2.09 -3.15 -18.27
CA THR A 3 1.25 -4.34 -18.25
C THR A 3 1.64 -5.20 -17.06
N VAL A 4 0.65 -5.67 -16.32
CA VAL A 4 0.82 -6.54 -15.18
C VAL A 4 0.38 -7.95 -15.57
N ASP A 5 1.20 -8.94 -15.24
CA ASP A 5 0.86 -10.34 -15.45
C ASP A 5 -0.49 -10.65 -14.80
N PRO A 6 -1.44 -11.31 -15.49
CA PRO A 6 -2.75 -11.63 -14.92
C PRO A 6 -2.68 -12.44 -13.62
N ALA A 7 -1.71 -13.33 -13.46
CA ALA A 7 -1.52 -14.07 -12.22
C ALA A 7 -1.12 -13.14 -11.06
N LEU A 8 -0.24 -12.16 -11.34
CA LEU A 8 0.18 -11.17 -10.36
C LEU A 8 -0.97 -10.24 -10.00
N LEU A 9 -1.75 -9.81 -10.98
CA LEU A 9 -2.93 -8.99 -10.75
C LEU A 9 -3.92 -9.72 -9.84
N GLY A 10 -4.17 -10.99 -10.09
CA GLY A 10 -5.02 -11.82 -9.24
C GLY A 10 -4.49 -11.92 -7.80
N ALA A 11 -3.18 -12.04 -7.64
CA ALA A 11 -2.54 -12.08 -6.33
C ALA A 11 -2.77 -10.78 -5.55
N TYR A 12 -2.66 -9.63 -6.21
CA TYR A 12 -2.96 -8.34 -5.56
C TYR A 12 -4.44 -8.21 -5.17
N GLN A 13 -5.35 -8.66 -6.03
CA GLN A 13 -6.79 -8.56 -5.79
C GLN A 13 -7.28 -9.46 -4.67
N THR A 14 -6.60 -10.58 -4.41
CA THR A 14 -6.95 -11.53 -3.38
C THR A 14 -6.10 -11.40 -2.11
N ALA A 15 -5.10 -10.53 -2.11
CA ALA A 15 -4.22 -10.30 -0.97
C ALA A 15 -4.98 -9.70 0.20
N GLU A 16 -4.44 -9.90 1.39
CA GLU A 16 -4.88 -9.23 2.59
C GLU A 16 -3.91 -8.07 2.91
N TYR A 17 -4.47 -6.91 3.21
CA TYR A 17 -3.71 -5.72 3.57
C TYR A 17 -3.94 -5.44 5.05
N VAL A 18 -2.85 -5.52 5.82
CA VAL A 18 -2.91 -5.43 7.28
C VAL A 18 -2.37 -4.08 7.72
N VAL A 19 -3.17 -3.35 8.47
CA VAL A 19 -2.73 -2.12 9.16
C VAL A 19 -2.39 -2.53 10.59
N LEU A 20 -1.16 -2.27 11.00
CA LEU A 20 -0.66 -2.69 12.32
C LEU A 20 -1.10 -1.69 13.40
N ASP A 21 -2.38 -1.63 13.64
CA ASP A 21 -3.01 -0.95 14.75
C ASP A 21 -3.35 -1.98 15.84
N ASP A 22 -3.90 -1.57 16.95
CA ASP A 22 -4.32 -2.45 18.05
C ASP A 22 -5.81 -2.24 18.33
N PRO A 23 -6.69 -3.18 17.88
CA PRO A 23 -6.38 -4.41 17.12
C PRO A 23 -6.03 -4.11 15.65
N PRO A 24 -5.35 -5.05 14.96
CA PRO A 24 -5.02 -4.87 13.55
C PRO A 24 -6.27 -4.78 12.67
N ILE A 25 -6.16 -3.98 11.62
CA ILE A 25 -7.20 -3.89 10.59
C ILE A 25 -6.73 -4.69 9.38
N VAL A 26 -7.54 -5.65 8.95
CA VAL A 26 -7.27 -6.46 7.76
C VAL A 26 -8.31 -6.12 6.72
N PHE A 27 -7.89 -5.58 5.59
CA PHE A 27 -8.82 -5.20 4.52
C PHE A 27 -8.42 -5.82 3.18
N GLN A 28 -9.36 -5.83 2.24
CA GLN A 28 -9.19 -6.42 0.91
C GLN A 28 -9.68 -5.44 -0.14
N ILE A 29 -9.13 -5.56 -1.35
CA ILE A 29 -9.56 -4.79 -2.50
C ILE A 29 -11.03 -5.09 -2.80
N GLY A 30 -11.82 -4.06 -3.07
CA GLY A 30 -13.21 -4.20 -3.47
C GLY A 30 -14.19 -4.50 -2.34
N VAL A 31 -13.72 -4.57 -1.12
CA VAL A 31 -14.55 -4.87 0.06
C VAL A 31 -14.53 -3.69 1.02
N GLU A 32 -15.70 -3.17 1.35
CA GLU A 32 -15.80 -2.09 2.34
C GLU A 32 -15.39 -2.60 3.72
N HIS A 33 -14.63 -1.80 4.44
CA HIS A 33 -14.19 -2.10 5.79
C HIS A 33 -14.49 -0.91 6.71
N GLN A 34 -15.48 -1.07 7.56
CA GLN A 34 -15.94 0.01 8.44
C GLN A 34 -14.83 0.50 9.39
N GLY A 35 -14.04 -0.41 9.93
CA GLY A 35 -12.92 -0.05 10.82
C GLY A 35 -11.88 0.81 10.13
N LEU A 36 -11.61 0.56 8.86
CA LEU A 36 -10.67 1.37 8.07
C LEU A 36 -11.25 2.77 7.83
N SER A 37 -12.51 2.87 7.48
CA SER A 37 -13.19 4.17 7.30
C SER A 37 -13.21 4.99 8.59
N LEU A 38 -13.45 4.34 9.72
CA LEU A 38 -13.42 5.00 11.03
C LEU A 38 -12.02 5.46 11.40
N LEU A 39 -10.99 4.69 11.03
CA LEU A 39 -9.61 5.08 11.25
C LEU A 39 -9.27 6.36 10.49
N LEU A 40 -9.62 6.42 9.21
CA LEU A 40 -9.42 7.64 8.41
C LEU A 40 -10.15 8.82 9.05
N LEU A 41 -11.40 8.64 9.42
CA LEU A 41 -12.19 9.69 10.06
C LEU A 41 -11.55 10.18 11.35
N SER A 42 -11.01 9.29 12.17
CA SER A 42 -10.37 9.64 13.44
C SER A 42 -9.13 10.50 13.27
N PHE A 43 -8.46 10.41 12.13
CA PHE A 43 -7.31 11.24 11.76
C PHE A 43 -7.70 12.47 10.94
N GLY A 44 -8.99 12.67 10.70
CA GLY A 44 -9.45 13.75 9.83
C GLY A 44 -8.99 13.58 8.38
N ALA A 45 -8.71 12.35 7.96
CA ALA A 45 -8.22 12.06 6.63
C ALA A 45 -9.36 11.82 5.65
N GLU A 46 -9.22 12.36 4.43
CA GLU A 46 -10.20 12.17 3.35
C GLU A 46 -9.90 10.93 2.53
N SER A 47 -8.65 10.49 2.55
CA SER A 47 -8.20 9.33 1.79
C SER A 47 -6.91 8.77 2.40
N ALA A 48 -6.49 7.60 1.92
CA ALA A 48 -5.20 7.04 2.24
C ALA A 48 -4.70 6.22 1.06
N CYS A 49 -3.42 5.91 1.04
CA CYS A 49 -2.88 4.92 0.12
C CYS A 49 -2.05 3.90 0.89
N PHE A 50 -2.05 2.68 0.40
CA PHE A 50 -1.26 1.60 0.95
C PHE A 50 -0.15 1.30 -0.04
N LEU A 51 1.09 1.53 0.37
CA LEU A 51 2.24 1.53 -0.53
C LEU A 51 3.43 0.83 0.13
N THR A 52 4.18 0.12 -0.69
CA THR A 52 5.44 -0.52 -0.29
C THR A 52 6.57 -0.08 -1.21
N ALA A 53 7.80 -0.18 -0.72
CA ALA A 53 9.01 -0.03 -1.53
C ALA A 53 9.74 -1.37 -1.70
N TRP A 54 9.14 -2.45 -1.23
CA TRP A 54 9.71 -3.80 -1.30
C TRP A 54 9.64 -4.39 -2.71
N ASN A 55 10.62 -5.23 -3.03
CA ASN A 55 10.61 -6.09 -4.21
C ASN A 55 10.20 -5.36 -5.51
N PRO A 56 11.06 -4.46 -6.02
CA PRO A 56 10.72 -3.68 -7.22
C PRO A 56 10.34 -4.63 -8.36
N ARG A 57 9.27 -4.30 -9.08
CA ARG A 57 8.72 -5.08 -10.20
C ARG A 57 8.44 -6.54 -9.82
N SER A 58 8.14 -6.80 -8.53
CA SER A 58 7.94 -8.12 -7.95
C SER A 58 9.17 -9.02 -8.00
N GLU A 59 10.35 -8.45 -8.19
CA GLU A 59 11.61 -9.19 -8.07
C GLU A 59 12.04 -9.24 -6.61
N VAL A 60 12.24 -10.45 -6.09
CA VAL A 60 12.58 -10.65 -4.68
C VAL A 60 14.00 -10.16 -4.40
N LEU A 61 14.10 -9.17 -3.52
CA LEU A 61 15.37 -8.64 -3.03
C LEU A 61 15.71 -9.24 -1.67
N SER A 62 16.94 -9.03 -1.22
CA SER A 62 17.34 -9.39 0.14
C SER A 62 16.59 -8.57 1.17
N ALA A 63 16.54 -9.05 2.42
CA ALA A 63 15.92 -8.32 3.52
C ALA A 63 16.58 -6.96 3.74
N ASP A 64 17.89 -6.88 3.62
CA ASP A 64 18.63 -5.61 3.80
C ASP A 64 18.33 -4.61 2.69
N GLU A 65 18.24 -5.06 1.45
CA GLU A 65 17.89 -4.20 0.32
C GLU A 65 16.45 -3.67 0.46
N ASN A 66 15.52 -4.54 0.84
CA ASN A 66 14.14 -4.15 1.07
C ASN A 66 14.00 -3.17 2.24
N LEU A 67 14.75 -3.39 3.32
CA LEU A 67 14.76 -2.47 4.46
C LEU A 67 15.24 -1.07 4.05
N ASP A 68 16.32 -0.99 3.27
CA ASP A 68 16.84 0.28 2.78
C ASP A 68 15.80 1.02 1.93
N ARG A 69 15.14 0.32 1.02
CA ARG A 69 14.09 0.90 0.17
C ARG A 69 12.91 1.40 1.01
N GLN A 70 12.49 0.62 1.99
CA GLN A 70 11.36 0.97 2.86
C GLN A 70 11.70 2.19 3.74
N MET A 71 12.93 2.30 4.20
CA MET A 71 13.40 3.48 4.94
C MET A 71 13.41 4.74 4.07
N ARG A 72 13.71 4.61 2.79
CA ARG A 72 13.64 5.75 1.84
C ARG A 72 12.20 6.21 1.65
N LEU A 73 11.25 5.27 1.56
CA LEU A 73 9.83 5.61 1.49
C LEU A 73 9.39 6.32 2.77
N LEU A 74 9.79 5.83 3.92
CA LEU A 74 9.49 6.48 5.21
C LEU A 74 10.04 7.91 5.26
N ALA A 75 11.25 8.13 4.75
CA ALA A 75 11.84 9.47 4.70
C ALA A 75 11.00 10.44 3.88
N LEU A 76 10.41 9.99 2.77
CA LEU A 76 9.48 10.82 1.98
C LEU A 76 8.23 11.15 2.77
N ILE A 77 7.65 10.16 3.44
CA ILE A 77 6.44 10.33 4.27
C ILE A 77 6.70 11.39 5.35
N GLU A 78 7.83 11.28 6.04
CA GLU A 78 8.20 12.20 7.12
C GLU A 78 8.52 13.60 6.59
N THR A 79 9.19 13.70 5.45
CA THR A 79 9.49 14.99 4.82
C THR A 79 8.21 15.75 4.46
N GLU A 80 7.19 15.03 3.96
CA GLU A 80 5.88 15.60 3.63
C GLU A 80 4.98 15.75 4.87
N ARG A 81 5.44 15.34 6.04
CA ARG A 81 4.71 15.44 7.32
C ARG A 81 3.34 14.78 7.28
N LEU A 82 3.25 13.64 6.61
CA LEU A 82 2.02 12.88 6.52
C LEU A 82 1.87 11.92 7.70
N ASN A 83 0.65 11.73 8.16
CA ASN A 83 0.36 10.68 9.13
C ASN A 83 0.37 9.32 8.43
N TYR A 84 0.78 8.28 9.13
CA TYR A 84 0.85 6.94 8.58
C TYR A 84 0.76 5.86 9.66
N PHE A 85 0.42 4.66 9.22
CA PHE A 85 0.57 3.44 10.01
C PHE A 85 1.49 2.47 9.27
N VAL A 86 2.27 1.72 10.02
CA VAL A 86 2.99 0.57 9.47
C VAL A 86 1.97 -0.49 9.10
N GLY A 87 2.20 -1.15 7.99
CA GLY A 87 1.32 -2.20 7.51
C GLY A 87 2.09 -3.34 6.87
N ARG A 88 1.35 -4.28 6.31
CA ARG A 88 1.90 -5.43 5.60
C ARG A 88 0.89 -5.93 4.58
N GLY A 89 1.33 -6.09 3.34
CA GLY A 89 0.57 -6.81 2.33
C GLY A 89 0.96 -8.28 2.35
N GLU A 90 0.00 -9.18 2.33
CA GLU A 90 0.25 -10.62 2.35
C GLU A 90 -0.62 -11.33 1.33
N SER A 91 -0.05 -12.35 0.68
CA SER A 91 -0.85 -13.20 -0.19
C SER A 91 -1.82 -14.05 0.63
N SER A 92 -2.98 -14.37 0.01
CA SER A 92 -4.00 -15.19 0.65
C SER A 92 -3.51 -16.61 0.98
N ASP A 93 -2.53 -17.11 0.22
CA ASP A 93 -1.93 -18.45 0.43
C ASP A 93 -0.69 -18.43 1.34
N GLY A 94 -0.28 -17.27 1.83
CA GLY A 94 0.87 -17.13 2.71
C GLY A 94 2.23 -17.23 2.04
N THR A 95 2.30 -17.21 0.70
CA THR A 95 3.57 -17.38 -0.01
C THR A 95 4.44 -16.13 -0.03
N TRP A 96 3.86 -14.95 0.21
CA TRP A 96 4.64 -13.71 0.31
C TRP A 96 4.01 -12.74 1.30
N ALA A 97 4.86 -11.88 1.85
CA ALA A 97 4.46 -10.74 2.66
C ALA A 97 5.47 -9.61 2.45
N GLU A 98 4.98 -8.38 2.41
CA GLU A 98 5.81 -7.20 2.18
C GLU A 98 5.43 -6.10 3.16
N ASP A 99 6.44 -5.53 3.84
CA ASP A 99 6.21 -4.39 4.72
C ASP A 99 5.73 -3.20 3.90
N SER A 100 4.77 -2.48 4.43
CA SER A 100 4.06 -1.41 3.73
C SER A 100 3.74 -0.27 4.70
N TYR A 101 3.21 0.83 4.16
CA TYR A 101 2.66 1.92 4.96
C TYR A 101 1.27 2.27 4.47
N LEU A 102 0.35 2.50 5.42
CA LEU A 102 -0.90 3.19 5.14
C LEU A 102 -0.65 4.67 5.37
N ILE A 103 -0.73 5.46 4.32
CA ILE A 103 -0.36 6.87 4.31
C ILE A 103 -1.61 7.72 4.13
N PHE A 104 -1.91 8.58 5.11
CA PHE A 104 -3.11 9.43 5.08
C PHE A 104 -2.89 10.68 4.25
N ASP A 105 -3.89 11.03 3.46
CA ASP A 105 -3.96 12.29 2.69
C ASP A 105 -2.80 12.54 1.73
N LEU A 106 -2.14 11.48 1.26
CA LEU A 106 -1.24 11.59 0.14
C LEU A 106 -2.11 11.62 -1.13
N ASP A 107 -1.96 12.67 -1.94
CA ASP A 107 -2.78 12.76 -3.15
C ASP A 107 -2.43 11.66 -4.16
N ARG A 108 -3.42 11.31 -4.97
CA ARG A 108 -3.32 10.18 -5.90
C ARG A 108 -2.19 10.34 -6.90
N LYS A 109 -1.95 11.56 -7.36
CA LYS A 109 -0.87 11.86 -8.32
C LYS A 109 0.51 11.64 -7.69
N THR A 110 0.72 12.10 -6.47
CA THR A 110 1.98 11.91 -5.75
C THR A 110 2.19 10.45 -5.40
N ALA A 111 1.13 9.75 -4.98
CA ALA A 111 1.20 8.30 -4.73
C ALA A 111 1.65 7.54 -5.98
N MET A 112 1.12 7.90 -7.16
CA MET A 112 1.54 7.32 -8.42
C MET A 112 3.03 7.59 -8.70
N GLN A 113 3.50 8.81 -8.43
CA GLN A 113 4.92 9.16 -8.61
C GLN A 113 5.82 8.36 -7.68
N TRP A 114 5.41 8.17 -6.43
CA TRP A 114 6.16 7.37 -5.46
C TRP A 114 6.18 5.90 -5.86
N ALA A 115 5.05 5.37 -6.34
CA ALA A 115 4.99 4.01 -6.86
C ALA A 115 5.98 3.79 -8.00
N ARG A 116 6.10 4.76 -8.91
CA ARG A 116 7.11 4.73 -9.98
C ARG A 116 8.52 4.77 -9.42
N THR A 117 8.78 5.66 -8.47
CA THR A 117 10.11 5.82 -7.86
C THR A 117 10.59 4.51 -7.24
N PHE A 118 9.70 3.78 -6.59
CA PHE A 118 10.02 2.50 -5.95
C PHE A 118 9.72 1.30 -6.83
N GLU A 119 9.40 1.53 -8.10
CA GLU A 119 9.23 0.49 -9.11
C GLU A 119 8.18 -0.56 -8.74
N GLN A 120 7.09 -0.10 -8.16
CA GLN A 120 5.95 -0.95 -7.81
C GLN A 120 5.06 -1.19 -9.03
N ASN A 121 4.57 -2.41 -9.20
CA ASN A 121 3.62 -2.74 -10.27
C ASN A 121 2.22 -2.18 -9.98
N ALA A 122 1.87 -2.09 -8.71
CA ALA A 122 0.56 -1.63 -8.28
C ALA A 122 0.64 -1.08 -6.86
N TRP A 123 -0.40 -0.39 -6.45
CA TRP A 123 -0.57 0.13 -5.09
C TRP A 123 -2.07 0.22 -4.79
N VAL A 124 -2.43 0.55 -3.56
CA VAL A 124 -3.84 0.54 -3.15
C VAL A 124 -4.28 1.94 -2.79
N TRP A 125 -5.38 2.37 -3.37
CA TRP A 125 -6.05 3.61 -3.02
C TRP A 125 -7.21 3.31 -2.06
N VAL A 126 -7.25 4.03 -0.95
CA VAL A 126 -8.30 3.90 0.07
C VAL A 126 -9.10 5.19 0.11
N PRO A 127 -10.32 5.21 -0.45
CA PRO A 127 -11.20 6.37 -0.34
C PRO A 127 -11.74 6.48 1.09
N GLY A 128 -12.15 7.68 1.49
CA GLY A 128 -12.79 7.88 2.80
C GLY A 128 -14.10 7.12 2.95
N VAL A 129 -14.79 6.94 1.84
CA VAL A 129 -16.06 6.18 1.77
C VAL A 129 -15.97 5.24 0.57
N GLY A 130 -16.31 3.99 0.77
CA GLY A 130 -16.27 2.97 -0.27
C GLY A 130 -15.09 2.01 -0.11
N PRO A 131 -15.04 0.98 -0.97
CA PRO A 131 -14.00 -0.05 -0.89
C PRO A 131 -12.64 0.45 -1.38
N ALA A 132 -11.57 -0.19 -0.89
CA ALA A 132 -10.22 0.02 -1.38
C ALA A 132 -10.11 -0.40 -2.86
N GLU A 133 -9.29 0.32 -3.61
CA GLU A 133 -9.12 0.11 -5.05
C GLU A 133 -7.67 -0.22 -5.37
N LEU A 134 -7.46 -1.21 -6.21
CA LEU A 134 -6.15 -1.50 -6.76
C LEU A 134 -5.84 -0.52 -7.89
N VAL A 135 -4.67 0.12 -7.83
CA VAL A 135 -4.21 1.04 -8.87
C VAL A 135 -2.97 0.46 -9.52
N ILE A 136 -3.02 0.28 -10.83
CA ILE A 136 -1.86 -0.18 -11.60
C ILE A 136 -0.95 1.02 -11.85
N THR A 137 0.33 0.85 -11.55
CA THR A 137 1.32 1.92 -11.73
C THR A 137 1.53 2.19 -13.22
N GLU A 138 1.40 3.44 -13.60
CA GLU A 138 1.65 3.89 -14.98
C GLU A 138 3.08 4.42 -15.09
N TYR A 139 3.80 3.91 -16.07
CA TYR A 139 5.18 4.29 -16.35
C TYR A 139 5.32 5.13 -17.61
#